data_49433ad39ac2a0944142734f8ca2abc7
#
_entry.id   49433ad39ac2a0944142734f8ca2abc7
#
_cell.length_a   1.000
_cell.length_b   1.000
_cell.length_c   1.000
_cell.angle_alpha   90.00
_cell.angle_beta   90.00
_cell.angle_gamma   90.00
#
_symmetry.space_group_name_H-M   'P 1'
#
loop_
_entity.id
_entity.type
_entity.pdbx_description
1 polymer ?
#
loop_
_entity_poly.entity_id
_entity_poly.type
_entity_poly.pdbx_seq_one_letter_code
_entity_poly.pdbx_strand_id
1 'polypeptide(L)'
;MIELTRLNGSRLIVNCDLIKYAEAAPDTVLTLITSEKLVVREPCDEILERTLAYRAAVLRQAWPEAASSLSARSAYDANEQVRKHTRRTSGE
;
A
#
# COMPACT_ATOMS: atom_id res chain seq x y z
N MET A 1 -7.47 -7.46 2.86
CA MET A 1 -8.24 -7.44 1.59
C MET A 1 -8.40 -6.03 1.12
N ILE A 2 -8.09 -5.77 -0.12
CA ILE A 2 -8.27 -4.46 -0.73
C ILE A 2 -9.09 -4.61 -2.00
N GLU A 3 -9.88 -3.58 -2.31
CA GLU A 3 -10.70 -3.57 -3.51
C GLU A 3 -9.96 -2.85 -4.63
N LEU A 4 -9.88 -3.47 -5.78
CA LEU A 4 -9.22 -2.92 -6.96
C LEU A 4 -10.13 -3.05 -8.16
N THR A 5 -9.77 -2.40 -9.25
CA THR A 5 -10.56 -2.39 -10.48
C THR A 5 -9.73 -2.97 -11.62
N ARG A 6 -10.25 -4.00 -12.28
CA ARG A 6 -9.61 -4.56 -13.48
C ARG A 6 -9.70 -3.55 -14.62
N LEU A 7 -8.89 -3.74 -15.64
CA LEU A 7 -8.90 -2.84 -16.80
C LEU A 7 -10.27 -2.77 -17.48
N ASN A 8 -11.03 -3.86 -17.44
CA ASN A 8 -12.37 -3.89 -18.03
C ASN A 8 -13.45 -3.21 -17.17
N GLY A 9 -13.06 -2.65 -16.04
CA GLY A 9 -13.97 -1.96 -15.13
C GLY A 9 -14.60 -2.83 -14.05
N SER A 10 -14.42 -4.13 -14.09
CA SER A 10 -14.98 -4.99 -13.05
C SER A 10 -14.15 -4.88 -11.77
N ARG A 11 -14.84 -4.94 -10.64
CA ARG A 11 -14.19 -4.85 -9.33
C ARG A 11 -13.72 -6.23 -8.89
N LEU A 12 -12.62 -6.24 -8.15
CA LEU A 12 -12.15 -7.47 -7.50
C LEU A 12 -11.61 -7.13 -6.13
N ILE A 13 -11.63 -8.12 -5.26
CA ILE A 13 -11.05 -8.00 -3.92
C ILE A 13 -9.82 -8.89 -3.89
N VAL A 14 -8.70 -8.31 -3.49
CA VAL A 14 -7.42 -9.00 -3.48
C VAL A 14 -6.90 -9.07 -2.06
N ASN A 15 -6.39 -10.23 -1.68
CA ASN A 15 -5.67 -10.35 -0.42
C ASN A 15 -4.29 -9.73 -0.61
N CYS A 16 -4.07 -8.58 0.01
CA CYS A 16 -2.82 -7.83 -0.18
C CYS A 16 -1.60 -8.59 0.33
N ASP A 17 -1.77 -9.57 1.21
CA ASP A 17 -0.65 -10.38 1.68
C ASP A 17 -0.15 -11.36 0.62
N LEU A 18 -0.92 -11.58 -0.43
CA LEU A 18 -0.51 -12.42 -1.56
C LEU A 18 0.19 -11.65 -2.66
N ILE A 19 0.27 -10.33 -2.56
CA ILE A 19 0.93 -9.51 -3.56
C ILE A 19 2.43 -9.53 -3.30
N LYS A 20 3.18 -10.02 -4.27
CA LYS A 20 4.63 -10.08 -4.18
C LYS A 20 5.23 -8.72 -4.53
N TYR A 21 4.81 -8.15 -5.64
CA TYR A 21 5.21 -6.79 -6.03
C TYR A 21 4.23 -6.24 -7.07
N ALA A 22 4.30 -4.92 -7.27
CA ALA A 22 3.49 -4.21 -8.24
C ALA A 22 4.42 -3.38 -9.12
N GLU A 23 4.11 -3.36 -10.41
CA GLU A 23 4.88 -2.59 -11.39
C GLU A 23 3.94 -1.70 -12.19
N ALA A 24 4.39 -0.50 -12.54
CA ALA A 24 3.60 0.46 -13.32
C ALA A 24 4.22 0.62 -14.70
N ALA A 25 3.88 -0.27 -15.64
CA ALA A 25 4.49 -0.19 -16.97
C ALA A 25 3.66 -0.92 -18.02
N PRO A 26 2.88 -0.23 -18.81
CA PRO A 26 2.29 1.11 -18.62
C PRO A 26 1.14 1.11 -17.63
N ASP A 27 0.47 -0.04 -17.47
CA ASP A 27 -0.58 -0.22 -16.49
C ASP A 27 -0.01 -0.86 -15.23
N THR A 28 -0.74 -0.79 -14.14
CA THR A 28 -0.32 -1.42 -12.90
C THR A 28 -0.50 -2.93 -13.01
N VAL A 29 0.58 -3.66 -12.87
CA VAL A 29 0.57 -5.12 -12.90
C VAL A 29 0.99 -5.63 -11.54
N LEU A 30 0.10 -6.40 -10.91
CA LEU A 30 0.37 -7.04 -9.62
C LEU A 30 0.84 -8.47 -9.88
N THR A 31 1.97 -8.83 -9.31
CA THR A 31 2.44 -10.21 -9.34
C THR A 31 2.19 -10.83 -7.97
N LEU A 32 1.42 -11.90 -7.96
CA LEU A 32 1.10 -12.61 -6.72
C LEU A 32 2.18 -13.63 -6.41
N ILE A 33 2.19 -14.10 -5.16
CA ILE A 33 3.18 -15.11 -4.73
C ILE A 33 3.04 -16.42 -5.51
N THR A 34 1.87 -16.66 -6.13
CA THR A 34 1.63 -17.82 -6.99
C THR A 34 2.16 -17.62 -8.40
N SER A 35 2.80 -16.49 -8.69
CA SER A 35 3.24 -16.05 -10.01
C SER A 35 2.10 -15.59 -10.93
N GLU A 36 0.89 -15.60 -10.45
CA GLU A 36 -0.27 -15.08 -11.17
C GLU A 36 -0.15 -13.55 -11.29
N LYS A 37 -0.55 -13.01 -12.43
CA LYS A 37 -0.49 -11.56 -12.66
C LYS A 37 -1.87 -10.99 -12.84
N LEU A 38 -2.10 -9.83 -12.22
CA LEU A 38 -3.35 -9.09 -12.32
C LEU A 38 -3.04 -7.69 -12.83
N VAL A 39 -3.81 -7.23 -13.82
CA VAL A 39 -3.67 -5.86 -14.32
C VAL A 39 -4.85 -5.05 -13.81
N VAL A 40 -4.55 -3.96 -13.13
CA VAL A 40 -5.57 -3.13 -12.48
C VAL A 40 -5.40 -1.67 -12.88
N ARG A 41 -6.46 -0.88 -12.65
CA ARG A 41 -6.48 0.53 -13.01
C ARG A 41 -5.80 1.42 -11.98
N GLU A 42 -5.83 1.02 -10.71
CA GLU A 42 -5.27 1.83 -9.63
C GLU A 42 -3.76 1.94 -9.78
N PRO A 43 -3.18 3.13 -9.60
CA PRO A 43 -1.73 3.26 -9.61
C PRO A 43 -1.10 2.63 -8.37
N CYS A 44 0.18 2.34 -8.45
CA CYS A 44 0.89 1.62 -7.39
C CYS A 44 0.83 2.34 -6.04
N ASP A 45 0.93 3.67 -6.04
CA ASP A 45 0.86 4.43 -4.79
C ASP A 45 -0.53 4.33 -4.14
N GLU A 46 -1.59 4.27 -4.91
CA GLU A 46 -2.93 4.09 -4.38
C GLU A 46 -3.10 2.68 -3.79
N ILE A 47 -2.51 1.68 -4.43
CA ILE A 47 -2.54 0.31 -3.92
C ILE A 47 -1.82 0.25 -2.57
N LEU A 48 -0.70 0.93 -2.46
CA LEU A 48 0.04 1.01 -1.20
C LEU A 48 -0.79 1.67 -0.12
N GLU A 49 -1.45 2.79 -0.44
CA GLU A 49 -2.33 3.47 0.51
C GLU A 49 -3.47 2.57 0.99
N ARG A 50 -4.12 1.86 0.07
CA ARG A 50 -5.21 0.95 0.42
C ARG A 50 -4.73 -0.19 1.30
N THR A 51 -3.54 -0.71 1.04
CA THR A 51 -2.95 -1.76 1.85
C THR A 51 -2.69 -1.27 3.27
N LEU A 52 -2.12 -0.08 3.40
CA LEU A 52 -1.86 0.50 4.72
C LEU A 52 -3.14 0.80 5.47
N ALA A 53 -4.15 1.32 4.78
CA ALA A 53 -5.46 1.60 5.39
C ALA A 53 -6.13 0.31 5.87
N TYR A 54 -6.02 -0.75 5.09
CA TYR A 54 -6.57 -2.05 5.49
C TYR A 54 -5.88 -2.57 6.74
N ARG A 55 -4.54 -2.52 6.79
CA ARG A 55 -3.80 -3.01 7.94
C ARG A 55 -4.12 -2.20 9.20
N ALA A 56 -4.25 -0.89 9.07
CA ALA A 56 -4.64 -0.03 10.18
C ALA A 56 -6.06 -0.36 10.68
N ALA A 57 -6.99 -0.63 9.75
CA ALA A 57 -8.36 -0.99 10.12
C ALA A 57 -8.40 -2.32 10.87
N VAL A 58 -7.61 -3.29 10.44
CA VAL A 58 -7.52 -4.59 11.11
C VAL A 58 -6.97 -4.42 12.53
N LEU A 59 -5.93 -3.62 12.68
CA LEU A 59 -5.34 -3.37 13.99
C LEU A 59 -6.29 -2.63 14.91
N ARG A 60 -7.06 -1.67 14.39
CA ARG A 60 -8.04 -0.96 15.20
C ARG A 60 -9.13 -1.89 15.75
N GLN A 61 -9.56 -2.86 14.95
CA GLN A 61 -10.58 -3.82 15.39
C GLN A 61 -10.03 -4.82 16.39
N ALA A 62 -8.79 -5.28 16.15
CA ALA A 62 -8.18 -6.29 17.02
C ALA A 62 -7.57 -5.69 18.28
N TRP A 63 -7.02 -4.49 18.18
CA TRP A 63 -6.33 -3.83 19.28
C TRP A 63 -6.32 -2.32 19.08
N PRO A 64 -7.40 -1.62 19.47
CA PRO A 64 -7.53 -0.18 19.22
C PRO A 64 -6.39 0.68 19.75
N GLU A 65 -5.85 0.35 20.91
CA GLU A 65 -4.74 1.10 21.51
C GLU A 65 -3.47 0.97 20.68
N ALA A 66 -3.22 -0.23 20.15
CA ALA A 66 -2.06 -0.45 19.29
C ALA A 66 -2.17 0.35 17.99
N ALA A 67 -3.37 0.39 17.42
CA ALA A 67 -3.60 1.15 16.19
C ALA A 67 -3.32 2.64 16.39
N SER A 68 -3.77 3.20 17.51
CA SER A 68 -3.50 4.60 17.85
C SER A 68 -2.01 4.86 18.00
N SER A 69 -1.30 4.00 18.71
CA SER A 69 0.13 4.12 18.91
C SER A 69 0.89 4.03 17.59
N LEU A 70 0.50 3.09 16.75
CA LEU A 70 1.14 2.91 15.45
C LEU A 70 0.87 4.08 14.53
N SER A 71 -0.34 4.64 14.56
CA SER A 71 -0.66 5.80 13.76
C SER A 71 0.18 7.01 14.16
N ALA A 72 0.34 7.26 15.45
CA ALA A 72 1.17 8.34 15.95
C ALA A 72 2.64 8.13 15.56
N ARG A 73 3.13 6.92 15.69
CA ARG A 73 4.50 6.58 15.31
C ARG A 73 4.71 6.75 13.82
N SER A 74 3.76 6.31 13.02
CA SER A 74 3.85 6.45 11.57
C SER A 74 3.92 7.90 11.15
N ALA A 75 3.13 8.77 11.77
CA ALA A 75 3.17 10.20 11.49
C ALA A 75 4.53 10.79 11.83
N TYR A 76 5.09 10.41 12.98
CA TYR A 76 6.42 10.84 13.38
C TYR A 76 7.48 10.36 12.39
N ASP A 77 7.43 9.09 12.04
CA ASP A 77 8.40 8.51 11.11
C ASP A 77 8.30 9.16 9.72
N ALA A 78 7.09 9.48 9.29
CA ALA A 78 6.89 10.16 8.01
C ALA A 78 7.57 11.53 8.01
N ASN A 79 7.47 12.28 9.10
CA ASN A 79 8.14 13.58 9.23
C ASN A 79 9.66 13.41 9.20
N GLU A 80 10.18 12.41 9.88
CA GLU A 80 11.60 12.12 9.86
C GLU A 80 12.07 11.73 8.47
N GLN A 81 11.31 10.91 7.79
CA GLN A 81 11.59 10.49 6.43
C GLN A 81 11.63 11.69 5.48
N VAL A 82 10.68 12.59 5.60
CA VAL A 82 10.65 13.79 4.76
C VAL A 82 11.89 14.65 4.98
N ARG A 83 12.29 14.86 6.23
CA ARG A 83 13.49 15.64 6.54
C ARG A 83 14.75 14.96 6.01
N LYS A 84 14.87 13.67 6.20
CA LYS A 84 16.01 12.90 5.70
C LYS A 84 16.05 12.91 4.18
N HIS A 85 14.89 12.76 3.54
CA HIS A 85 14.80 12.77 2.08
C HIS A 85 15.23 14.15 1.54
N THR A 86 14.79 15.23 2.17
CA THR A 86 15.18 16.58 1.76
C THR A 86 16.69 16.75 1.84
N ARG A 87 17.31 16.28 2.92
CA ARG A 87 18.76 16.34 3.06
C ARG A 87 19.48 15.47 2.05
N ARG A 88 18.95 14.27 1.78
CA ARG A 88 19.53 13.37 0.79
C ARG A 88 19.40 13.94 -0.61
N THR A 89 18.27 14.51 -0.92
CA THR A 89 18.07 15.15 -2.23
C THR A 89 19.11 16.22 -2.46
N SER A 90 19.51 16.91 -1.41
CA SER A 90 20.60 17.89 -1.47
C SER A 90 21.97 17.22 -1.55
N GLY A 91 22.14 16.05 -0.95
CA GLY A 91 23.39 15.34 -0.85
C GLY A 91 23.53 14.13 -1.74
N GLU A 92 22.43 13.62 -2.22
CA GLU A 92 22.40 12.51 -3.13
C GLU A 92 22.03 13.01 -4.51
#